data_1e6930d0f367de5c96423aab7de9d39c
#
_entry.id   1e6930d0f367de5c96423aab7de9d39c
#
_cell.length_a   1.000
_cell.length_b   1.000
_cell.length_c   1.000
_cell.angle_alpha   90.00
_cell.angle_beta   90.00
_cell.angle_gamma   90.00
#
_symmetry.space_group_name_H-M   'P 1'
#
loop_
_entity.id
_entity.type
_entity.pdbx_description
1 polymer ?
#
loop_
_entity_poly.entity_id
_entity_poly.type
_entity_poly.pdbx_seq_one_letter_code
_entity_poly.pdbx_strand_id
1 'polypeptide(L)'
;MSVRNRPCPCGSGSRFKHCCGSLESQPRKTGTGQDNRYDASGTFRQEFRGVNMIPLCSDQPLAKADSLEWAPPGLLVIENFLSVEKCRSWRADFAQQPTEPALVNKFDPLRNATEGVIDKQRVTDVLPMEQVKLYVYREVTLAYRDAIVPFFKAQLDTFTTPSILKYGPGGKYNAHADSEGWVRSEGRWRKTDDRDYSLLLYINDDYEGGSLYFPNFDIRIKPTAGMLVAFPSDHRYMHAAEPLISGERFVIVSWACDKRTPALRERGRKTLVI
;
A
#
# COMPACT_ATOMS: atom_id res chain seq x y z
N MET A 1 -21.73 11.25 -4.82
CA MET A 1 -21.35 11.82 -3.48
C MET A 1 -19.93 11.38 -3.17
N SER A 2 -19.07 12.30 -2.64
CA SER A 2 -17.72 11.95 -2.19
C SER A 2 -17.77 10.87 -1.10
N VAL A 3 -16.87 9.89 -1.17
CA VAL A 3 -16.67 8.82 -0.17
C VAL A 3 -16.61 9.40 1.26
N ARG A 4 -15.93 10.53 1.43
CA ARG A 4 -15.79 11.25 2.72
C ARG A 4 -17.10 11.55 3.44
N ASN A 5 -18.17 11.79 2.72
CA ASN A 5 -19.45 12.23 3.28
C ASN A 5 -20.45 11.08 3.48
N ARG A 6 -20.09 9.84 3.12
CA ARG A 6 -20.92 8.65 3.36
C ARG A 6 -20.96 8.30 4.84
N PRO A 7 -22.01 7.62 5.33
CA PRO A 7 -22.04 7.05 6.68
C PRO A 7 -20.85 6.11 6.88
N CYS A 8 -20.24 6.14 8.06
CA CYS A 8 -19.10 5.27 8.36
C CYS A 8 -19.55 3.81 8.46
N PRO A 9 -18.84 2.86 7.81
CA PRO A 9 -19.20 1.44 7.83
C PRO A 9 -19.03 0.78 9.20
N CYS A 10 -18.41 1.48 10.18
CA CYS A 10 -18.27 0.98 11.55
C CYS A 10 -19.57 1.07 12.37
N GLY A 11 -20.64 1.62 11.82
CA GLY A 11 -21.93 1.77 12.54
C GLY A 11 -21.96 2.91 13.55
N SER A 12 -20.97 3.80 13.60
CA SER A 12 -20.89 4.92 14.55
C SER A 12 -21.94 6.02 14.34
N GLY A 13 -22.69 6.00 13.23
CA GLY A 13 -23.60 7.07 12.82
C GLY A 13 -22.90 8.32 12.28
N SER A 14 -21.58 8.43 12.42
CA SER A 14 -20.80 9.56 11.94
C SER A 14 -20.46 9.43 10.44
N ARG A 15 -20.18 10.56 9.79
CA ARG A 15 -19.63 10.54 8.42
C ARG A 15 -18.22 9.94 8.42
N PHE A 16 -17.87 9.22 7.35
CA PHE A 16 -16.58 8.52 7.24
C PHE A 16 -15.38 9.43 7.57
N LYS A 17 -15.32 10.65 7.04
CA LYS A 17 -14.24 11.63 7.28
C LYS A 17 -14.04 12.02 8.75
N HIS A 18 -15.06 11.89 9.58
CA HIS A 18 -15.02 12.23 11.02
C HIS A 18 -14.98 10.99 11.91
N CYS A 19 -14.72 9.83 11.34
CA CYS A 19 -14.66 8.55 12.03
C CYS A 19 -13.47 7.73 11.52
N CYS A 20 -13.71 6.57 10.92
CA CYS A 20 -12.66 5.69 10.44
C CYS A 20 -11.83 6.27 9.28
N GLY A 21 -12.31 7.29 8.60
CA GLY A 21 -11.59 8.01 7.54
C GLY A 21 -10.76 9.21 8.03
N SER A 22 -10.63 9.42 9.34
CA SER A 22 -9.71 10.43 9.89
C SER A 22 -8.30 9.88 10.02
N LEU A 23 -7.31 10.65 9.57
CA LEU A 23 -5.88 10.37 9.78
C LEU A 23 -5.38 10.85 11.16
N GLU A 24 -6.20 11.61 11.89
CA GLU A 24 -5.90 11.99 13.25
C GLU A 24 -6.19 10.81 14.19
N SER A 25 -5.28 10.56 15.14
CA SER A 25 -5.49 9.56 16.19
C SER A 25 -6.70 9.95 17.03
N GLN A 26 -7.78 9.22 16.90
CA GLN A 26 -8.94 9.40 17.77
C GLN A 26 -8.85 8.43 18.95
N PRO A 27 -9.15 8.86 20.20
CA PRO A 27 -9.31 7.92 21.29
C PRO A 27 -10.41 6.93 20.94
N ARG A 28 -10.10 5.64 20.89
CA ARG A 28 -11.07 4.60 20.57
C ARG A 28 -12.15 4.53 21.62
N LYS A 29 -13.39 4.63 21.19
CA LYS A 29 -14.51 4.12 21.97
C LYS A 29 -14.37 2.59 21.96
N THR A 30 -14.19 2.01 23.15
CA THR A 30 -14.15 0.57 23.40
C THR A 30 -15.47 -0.07 22.97
N GLY A 31 -15.57 -0.44 21.71
CA GLY A 31 -16.61 -1.35 21.24
C GLY A 31 -16.15 -2.78 21.50
N THR A 32 -17.04 -3.63 21.96
CA THR A 32 -16.87 -5.01 22.43
C THR A 32 -16.46 -6.02 21.34
N GLY A 33 -15.80 -5.59 20.27
CA GLY A 33 -15.11 -6.47 19.30
C GLY A 33 -13.62 -6.37 19.59
N GLN A 34 -13.03 -7.40 20.18
CA GLN A 34 -11.61 -7.47 20.45
C GLN A 34 -10.81 -7.37 19.15
N ASP A 35 -10.40 -6.15 18.80
CA ASP A 35 -9.32 -5.96 17.86
C ASP A 35 -8.00 -6.17 18.62
N ASN A 36 -7.50 -7.41 18.61
CA ASN A 36 -6.30 -7.84 19.35
C ASN A 36 -5.00 -7.15 18.92
N ARG A 37 -5.03 -6.26 17.91
CA ARG A 37 -3.86 -5.52 17.40
C ARG A 37 -3.43 -4.37 18.31
N TYR A 38 -4.23 -3.99 19.30
CA TYR A 38 -3.95 -2.87 20.19
C TYR A 38 -4.11 -3.28 21.63
N ASP A 39 -3.28 -2.70 22.50
CA ASP A 39 -3.43 -2.85 23.95
C ASP A 39 -4.58 -1.98 24.49
N ALA A 40 -4.82 -2.08 25.79
CA ALA A 40 -5.87 -1.33 26.47
C ALA A 40 -5.68 0.21 26.43
N SER A 41 -4.44 0.68 26.16
CA SER A 41 -4.11 2.10 25.98
C SER A 41 -4.35 2.60 24.55
N GLY A 42 -4.69 1.69 23.61
CA GLY A 42 -4.81 1.99 22.19
C GLY A 42 -3.47 2.01 21.46
N THR A 43 -2.39 1.55 22.11
CA THR A 43 -1.06 1.41 21.50
C THR A 43 -1.00 0.13 20.68
N PHE A 44 -0.41 0.21 19.49
CA PHE A 44 -0.25 -0.94 18.61
C PHE A 44 0.61 -2.01 19.29
N ARG A 45 0.07 -3.23 19.46
CA ARG A 45 0.79 -4.35 20.07
C ARG A 45 1.90 -4.82 19.13
N GLN A 46 3.13 -4.84 19.63
CA GLN A 46 4.28 -5.44 18.94
C GLN A 46 4.25 -6.99 18.93
N GLU A 47 3.28 -7.59 19.62
CA GLU A 47 3.21 -9.04 19.83
C GLU A 47 2.55 -9.81 18.69
N PHE A 48 2.30 -9.20 17.53
CA PHE A 48 1.89 -9.97 16.37
C PHE A 48 3.07 -10.82 15.89
N ARG A 49 2.90 -12.14 15.89
CA ARG A 49 3.84 -13.03 15.22
C ARG A 49 4.04 -12.53 13.80
N GLY A 50 5.28 -12.28 13.41
CA GLY A 50 5.62 -11.79 12.08
C GLY A 50 5.57 -10.28 11.89
N VAL A 51 5.62 -9.47 12.95
CA VAL A 51 5.86 -8.03 12.82
C VAL A 51 7.36 -7.76 12.83
N ASN A 52 7.90 -7.44 11.66
CA ASN A 52 9.29 -7.01 11.54
C ASN A 52 9.34 -5.48 11.48
N MET A 53 9.67 -4.84 12.61
CA MET A 53 9.79 -3.39 12.72
C MET A 53 11.25 -3.03 12.94
N ILE A 54 11.93 -2.57 11.88
CA ILE A 54 13.29 -2.04 11.99
C ILE A 54 13.21 -0.52 11.93
N PRO A 55 13.74 0.21 12.93
CA PRO A 55 13.77 1.66 12.91
C PRO A 55 14.50 2.21 11.68
N LEU A 56 14.00 3.31 11.12
CA LEU A 56 14.59 4.00 9.96
C LEU A 56 16.06 4.43 10.16
N CYS A 57 16.54 4.49 11.41
CA CYS A 57 17.87 4.99 11.79
C CYS A 57 18.84 3.86 12.20
N SER A 58 18.66 2.63 11.74
CA SER A 58 19.61 1.57 12.03
C SER A 58 20.85 1.72 11.15
N ASP A 59 21.99 2.04 11.73
CA ASP A 59 23.32 2.07 11.07
C ASP A 59 23.91 0.67 10.88
N GLN A 60 23.16 -0.36 11.14
CA GLN A 60 23.66 -1.74 11.02
C GLN A 60 23.75 -2.18 9.56
N PRO A 61 24.84 -2.81 9.12
CA PRO A 61 24.95 -3.36 7.79
C PRO A 61 23.89 -4.45 7.59
N LEU A 62 23.22 -4.38 6.43
CA LEU A 62 22.21 -5.34 6.03
C LEU A 62 22.87 -6.72 5.85
N ALA A 63 22.53 -7.67 6.70
CA ALA A 63 22.87 -9.07 6.46
C ALA A 63 21.88 -9.65 5.45
N LYS A 64 22.34 -10.51 4.55
CA LYS A 64 21.48 -11.32 3.69
C LYS A 64 20.58 -12.17 4.60
N ALA A 65 19.28 -12.05 4.43
CA ALA A 65 18.34 -12.80 5.24
C ALA A 65 17.51 -13.73 4.37
N ASP A 66 17.56 -15.01 4.72
CA ASP A 66 16.71 -16.04 4.12
C ASP A 66 15.32 -16.10 4.78
N SER A 67 15.02 -15.21 5.73
CA SER A 67 13.76 -15.18 6.47
C SER A 67 13.26 -13.76 6.71
N LEU A 68 11.94 -13.61 6.90
CA LEU A 68 11.25 -12.37 7.26
C LEU A 68 11.67 -11.77 8.61
N GLU A 69 12.51 -12.44 9.37
CA GLU A 69 13.08 -11.92 10.61
C GLU A 69 14.05 -10.75 10.37
N TRP A 70 14.46 -10.56 9.11
CA TRP A 70 15.36 -9.50 8.69
C TRP A 70 14.74 -8.68 7.57
N ALA A 71 14.21 -7.51 7.88
CA ALA A 71 13.80 -6.52 6.91
C ALA A 71 14.80 -5.35 6.87
N PRO A 72 15.05 -4.73 5.69
CA PRO A 72 15.89 -3.53 5.63
C PRO A 72 15.26 -2.41 6.45
N PRO A 73 16.07 -1.45 6.98
CA PRO A 73 15.53 -0.28 7.64
C PRO A 73 14.44 0.40 6.81
N GLY A 74 13.30 0.66 7.40
CA GLY A 74 12.18 1.29 6.71
C GLY A 74 11.28 0.34 5.89
N LEU A 75 11.43 -0.96 6.02
CA LEU A 75 10.46 -1.93 5.50
C LEU A 75 9.58 -2.44 6.65
N LEU A 76 8.29 -2.11 6.62
CA LEU A 76 7.30 -2.60 7.57
C LEU A 76 6.55 -3.79 6.96
N VAL A 77 6.57 -4.92 7.63
CA VAL A 77 5.81 -6.12 7.26
C VAL A 77 4.97 -6.56 8.45
N ILE A 78 3.67 -6.66 8.28
CA ILE A 78 2.74 -7.13 9.32
C ILE A 78 1.94 -8.30 8.75
N GLU A 79 2.18 -9.50 9.24
CA GLU A 79 1.35 -10.66 8.93
C GLU A 79 -0.02 -10.53 9.62
N ASN A 80 -1.05 -11.06 8.97
CA ASN A 80 -2.41 -11.06 9.51
C ASN A 80 -2.95 -9.68 9.92
N PHE A 81 -2.55 -8.62 9.21
CA PHE A 81 -3.13 -7.28 9.39
C PHE A 81 -4.64 -7.31 9.14
N LEU A 82 -5.10 -8.03 8.11
CA LEU A 82 -6.50 -8.43 7.97
C LEU A 82 -6.69 -9.87 8.43
N SER A 83 -7.85 -10.16 9.01
CA SER A 83 -8.20 -11.54 9.34
C SER A 83 -8.44 -12.38 8.08
N VAL A 84 -8.21 -13.67 8.17
CA VAL A 84 -8.43 -14.63 7.07
C VAL A 84 -9.89 -14.59 6.57
N GLU A 85 -10.85 -14.39 7.47
CA GLU A 85 -12.28 -14.30 7.13
C GLU A 85 -12.56 -13.06 6.28
N LYS A 86 -11.99 -11.89 6.65
CA LYS A 86 -12.10 -10.68 5.81
C LYS A 86 -11.47 -10.89 4.45
N CYS A 87 -10.27 -11.44 4.40
CA CYS A 87 -9.56 -11.74 3.17
C CYS A 87 -10.37 -12.63 2.24
N ARG A 88 -10.94 -13.70 2.78
CA ARG A 88 -11.80 -14.64 2.02
C ARG A 88 -13.04 -13.95 1.47
N SER A 89 -13.73 -13.16 2.30
CA SER A 89 -14.90 -12.40 1.89
C SER A 89 -14.57 -11.36 0.80
N TRP A 90 -13.46 -10.64 0.96
CA TRP A 90 -13.05 -9.62 -0.01
C TRP A 90 -12.59 -10.22 -1.33
N ARG A 91 -11.84 -11.33 -1.27
CA ARG A 91 -11.46 -12.07 -2.48
C ARG A 91 -12.69 -12.47 -3.31
N ALA A 92 -13.73 -12.99 -2.64
CA ALA A 92 -14.98 -13.38 -3.32
C ALA A 92 -15.69 -12.16 -3.95
N ASP A 93 -15.71 -11.01 -3.27
CA ASP A 93 -16.30 -9.78 -3.80
C ASP A 93 -15.47 -9.24 -4.99
N PHE A 94 -14.15 -9.18 -4.88
CA PHE A 94 -13.27 -8.67 -5.94
C PHE A 94 -13.28 -9.55 -7.19
N ALA A 95 -13.35 -10.86 -7.03
CA ALA A 95 -13.37 -11.79 -8.16
C ALA A 95 -14.63 -11.64 -9.04
N GLN A 96 -15.70 -11.06 -8.53
CA GLN A 96 -16.93 -10.80 -9.27
C GLN A 96 -16.95 -9.43 -9.97
N GLN A 97 -15.97 -8.57 -9.69
CA GLN A 97 -15.93 -7.23 -10.28
C GLN A 97 -15.26 -7.25 -11.66
N PRO A 98 -15.71 -6.40 -12.59
CA PRO A 98 -14.99 -6.21 -13.84
C PRO A 98 -13.60 -5.64 -13.57
N THR A 99 -12.66 -5.96 -14.44
CA THR A 99 -11.29 -5.43 -14.39
C THR A 99 -10.90 -4.83 -15.74
N GLU A 100 -9.94 -3.90 -15.70
CA GLU A 100 -9.33 -3.29 -16.87
C GLU A 100 -7.80 -3.35 -16.77
N PRO A 101 -7.06 -3.35 -17.89
CA PRO A 101 -5.61 -3.34 -17.84
C PRO A 101 -5.07 -2.14 -17.07
N ALA A 102 -4.16 -2.38 -16.12
CA ALA A 102 -3.54 -1.31 -15.37
C ALA A 102 -2.50 -0.57 -16.21
N LEU A 103 -2.58 0.76 -16.20
CA LEU A 103 -1.70 1.62 -16.98
C LEU A 103 -0.40 1.93 -16.24
N VAL A 104 0.66 2.23 -17.00
CA VAL A 104 1.92 2.80 -16.52
C VAL A 104 1.96 4.27 -16.96
N ASN A 105 2.21 5.16 -16.02
CA ASN A 105 2.38 6.58 -16.33
C ASN A 105 3.73 6.81 -17.01
N LYS A 106 3.70 7.34 -18.24
CA LYS A 106 4.90 7.76 -18.95
C LYS A 106 4.84 9.25 -19.24
N PHE A 107 5.93 9.93 -18.94
CA PHE A 107 6.07 11.34 -19.27
C PHE A 107 6.39 11.49 -20.76
N ASP A 108 5.55 12.24 -21.49
CA ASP A 108 5.81 12.66 -22.88
C ASP A 108 6.46 14.06 -22.87
N PRO A 109 7.76 14.16 -23.18
CA PRO A 109 8.45 15.43 -23.18
C PRO A 109 8.00 16.39 -24.28
N LEU A 110 7.44 15.87 -25.37
CA LEU A 110 6.94 16.70 -26.48
C LEU A 110 5.65 17.43 -26.12
N ARG A 111 4.81 16.78 -25.32
CA ARG A 111 3.53 17.32 -24.86
C ARG A 111 3.61 17.93 -23.47
N ASN A 112 4.75 17.78 -22.79
CA ASN A 112 4.92 18.13 -21.37
C ASN A 112 3.77 17.56 -20.50
N ALA A 113 3.37 16.34 -20.76
CA ALA A 113 2.24 15.66 -20.13
C ALA A 113 2.60 14.23 -19.74
N THR A 114 1.91 13.72 -18.74
CA THR A 114 2.01 12.30 -18.35
C THR A 114 0.79 11.57 -18.88
N GLU A 115 1.03 10.52 -19.64
CA GLU A 115 -0.02 9.67 -20.21
C GLU A 115 0.07 8.26 -19.61
N GLY A 116 -1.10 7.68 -19.32
CA GLY A 116 -1.21 6.27 -18.96
C GLY A 116 -1.15 5.40 -20.21
N VAL A 117 -0.21 4.47 -20.25
CA VAL A 117 -0.02 3.54 -21.37
C VAL A 117 0.00 2.09 -20.89
N ILE A 118 -0.48 1.16 -21.72
CA ILE A 118 -0.28 -0.27 -21.49
C ILE A 118 1.18 -0.58 -21.82
N ASP A 119 1.90 -1.18 -20.86
CA ASP A 119 3.32 -1.49 -21.01
C ASP A 119 3.63 -2.93 -20.58
N LYS A 120 4.50 -3.59 -21.35
CA LYS A 120 4.96 -4.97 -21.06
C LYS A 120 5.70 -5.11 -19.72
N GLN A 121 6.14 -4.00 -19.14
CA GLN A 121 6.74 -3.98 -17.80
C GLN A 121 5.72 -4.28 -16.71
N ARG A 122 4.42 -4.00 -16.98
CA ARG A 122 3.31 -4.25 -16.05
C ARG A 122 2.22 -5.06 -16.74
N VAL A 123 2.06 -6.29 -16.30
CA VAL A 123 1.00 -7.20 -16.74
C VAL A 123 0.11 -7.47 -15.53
N THR A 124 -0.89 -6.64 -15.36
CA THR A 124 -1.86 -6.72 -14.26
C THR A 124 -3.12 -5.95 -14.64
N ASP A 125 -4.23 -6.36 -14.07
CA ASP A 125 -5.49 -5.64 -14.16
C ASP A 125 -5.75 -4.82 -12.90
N VAL A 126 -6.65 -3.86 -13.00
CA VAL A 126 -7.13 -3.05 -11.88
C VAL A 126 -8.65 -3.04 -11.88
N LEU A 127 -9.26 -3.10 -10.69
CA LEU A 127 -10.69 -2.86 -10.54
C LEU A 127 -10.95 -1.35 -10.72
N PRO A 128 -11.99 -0.95 -11.48
CA PRO A 128 -12.38 0.45 -11.62
C PRO A 128 -12.56 1.15 -10.29
N MET A 129 -12.13 2.41 -10.19
CA MET A 129 -12.13 3.18 -8.93
C MET A 129 -13.51 3.27 -8.27
N GLU A 130 -14.58 3.35 -9.05
CA GLU A 130 -15.97 3.38 -8.59
C GLU A 130 -16.42 2.07 -7.92
N GLN A 131 -15.71 0.99 -8.18
CA GLN A 131 -15.97 -0.33 -7.57
C GLN A 131 -15.31 -0.49 -6.20
N VAL A 132 -14.37 0.40 -5.83
CA VAL A 132 -13.69 0.34 -4.53
C VAL A 132 -14.68 0.66 -3.41
N LYS A 133 -14.96 -0.34 -2.60
CA LYS A 133 -15.94 -0.26 -1.50
C LYS A 133 -15.39 0.54 -0.32
N LEU A 134 -16.30 1.14 0.45
CA LEU A 134 -15.95 1.97 1.60
C LEU A 134 -15.17 1.21 2.69
N TYR A 135 -15.38 -0.10 2.81
CA TYR A 135 -14.65 -0.92 3.77
C TYR A 135 -13.15 -1.02 3.42
N VAL A 136 -12.78 -0.97 2.11
CA VAL A 136 -11.37 -0.92 1.68
C VAL A 136 -10.72 0.38 2.14
N TYR A 137 -11.38 1.51 1.93
CA TYR A 137 -10.88 2.81 2.40
C TYR A 137 -10.68 2.82 3.92
N ARG A 138 -11.62 2.21 4.65
CA ARG A 138 -11.52 2.10 6.10
C ARG A 138 -10.24 1.36 6.53
N GLU A 139 -9.98 0.19 5.97
CA GLU A 139 -8.81 -0.60 6.37
C GLU A 139 -7.50 0.05 5.91
N VAL A 140 -7.47 0.68 4.75
CA VAL A 140 -6.30 1.46 4.29
C VAL A 140 -6.05 2.66 5.21
N THR A 141 -7.11 3.36 5.66
CA THR A 141 -6.95 4.45 6.65
C THR A 141 -6.39 3.92 7.97
N LEU A 142 -6.89 2.76 8.44
CA LEU A 142 -6.38 2.13 9.65
C LEU A 142 -4.90 1.72 9.51
N ALA A 143 -4.53 1.17 8.35
CA ALA A 143 -3.14 0.81 8.07
C ALA A 143 -2.21 2.03 8.12
N TYR A 144 -2.61 3.15 7.50
CA TYR A 144 -1.82 4.38 7.57
C TYR A 144 -1.76 4.94 8.98
N ARG A 145 -2.89 5.12 9.64
CA ARG A 145 -2.96 5.78 10.95
C ARG A 145 -2.29 4.96 12.06
N ASP A 146 -2.56 3.65 12.07
CA ASP A 146 -2.29 2.81 13.23
C ASP A 146 -0.99 1.97 13.08
N ALA A 147 -0.48 1.82 11.85
CA ALA A 147 0.74 1.06 11.59
C ALA A 147 1.84 1.93 10.94
N ILE A 148 1.54 2.58 9.82
CA ILE A 148 2.55 3.29 9.02
C ILE A 148 2.98 4.60 9.72
N VAL A 149 2.03 5.40 10.19
CA VAL A 149 2.34 6.67 10.88
C VAL A 149 3.24 6.47 12.09
N PRO A 150 2.95 5.54 13.03
CA PRO A 150 3.84 5.34 14.18
C PRO A 150 5.20 4.74 13.80
N PHE A 151 5.24 3.80 12.84
CA PHE A 151 6.49 3.18 12.41
C PHE A 151 7.46 4.17 11.76
N PHE A 152 6.99 4.94 10.79
CA PHE A 152 7.81 5.92 10.07
C PHE A 152 7.88 7.28 10.77
N LYS A 153 7.18 7.47 11.88
CA LYS A 153 6.97 8.78 12.54
C LYS A 153 6.51 9.82 11.51
N ALA A 154 5.62 9.37 10.60
CA ALA A 154 5.13 10.17 9.48
C ALA A 154 4.12 11.22 9.92
N GLN A 155 4.04 12.32 9.17
CA GLN A 155 3.00 13.33 9.31
C GLN A 155 2.19 13.37 8.02
N LEU A 156 1.27 12.41 7.88
CA LEU A 156 0.52 12.26 6.63
C LEU A 156 -0.46 13.40 6.42
N ASP A 157 -0.50 13.86 5.18
CA ASP A 157 -1.44 14.88 4.69
C ASP A 157 -2.60 14.22 3.94
N THR A 158 -2.24 13.33 3.02
CA THR A 158 -3.19 12.67 2.12
C THR A 158 -2.72 11.27 1.78
N PHE A 159 -3.62 10.46 1.30
CA PHE A 159 -3.27 9.25 0.57
C PHE A 159 -4.15 9.09 -0.69
N THR A 160 -3.65 8.34 -1.66
CA THR A 160 -4.36 8.13 -2.91
C THR A 160 -5.55 7.18 -2.71
N THR A 161 -6.56 7.31 -3.56
CA THR A 161 -7.60 6.28 -3.66
C THR A 161 -6.95 4.91 -3.75
N PRO A 162 -7.33 3.95 -2.88
CA PRO A 162 -6.82 2.59 -2.99
C PRO A 162 -7.14 1.98 -4.35
N SER A 163 -6.16 1.32 -4.95
CA SER A 163 -6.34 0.55 -6.18
C SER A 163 -6.29 -0.93 -5.84
N ILE A 164 -7.24 -1.71 -6.36
CA ILE A 164 -7.27 -3.16 -6.18
C ILE A 164 -6.71 -3.77 -7.47
N LEU A 165 -5.55 -4.39 -7.37
CA LEU A 165 -4.86 -5.01 -8.49
C LEU A 165 -5.13 -6.51 -8.51
N LYS A 166 -5.38 -7.02 -9.72
CA LYS A 166 -5.55 -8.45 -10.00
C LYS A 166 -4.43 -8.92 -10.92
N TYR A 167 -3.67 -9.90 -10.49
CA TYR A 167 -2.66 -10.59 -11.30
C TYR A 167 -3.14 -12.00 -11.60
N GLY A 168 -3.13 -12.38 -12.88
CA GLY A 168 -3.31 -13.75 -13.34
C GLY A 168 -1.98 -14.42 -13.68
N PRO A 169 -1.96 -15.65 -14.23
CA PRO A 169 -0.75 -16.32 -14.68
C PRO A 169 0.09 -15.46 -15.63
N GLY A 170 1.40 -15.37 -15.41
CA GLY A 170 2.30 -14.47 -16.13
C GLY A 170 2.23 -13.01 -15.70
N GLY A 171 1.26 -12.65 -14.85
CA GLY A 171 1.08 -11.31 -14.31
C GLY A 171 2.27 -10.87 -13.47
N LYS A 172 2.77 -9.67 -13.73
CA LYS A 172 3.98 -9.13 -13.12
C LYS A 172 4.04 -7.61 -13.15
N TYR A 173 4.96 -7.05 -12.37
CA TYR A 173 5.41 -5.67 -12.55
C TYR A 173 6.93 -5.63 -12.35
N ASN A 174 7.68 -5.19 -13.38
CA ASN A 174 9.13 -5.12 -13.31
C ASN A 174 9.59 -4.15 -12.23
N ALA A 175 10.87 -4.25 -11.82
CA ALA A 175 11.44 -3.40 -10.78
C ALA A 175 11.28 -1.92 -11.11
N HIS A 176 10.69 -1.19 -10.18
CA HIS A 176 10.39 0.24 -10.29
C HIS A 176 10.43 0.90 -8.90
N ALA A 177 10.54 2.21 -8.89
CA ALA A 177 10.25 3.05 -7.72
C ALA A 177 8.86 3.68 -7.90
N ASP A 178 8.12 3.85 -6.82
CA ASP A 178 6.74 4.37 -6.89
C ASP A 178 6.67 5.89 -7.05
N SER A 179 7.69 6.62 -6.60
CA SER A 179 7.70 8.08 -6.60
C SER A 179 8.75 8.70 -7.52
N GLU A 180 9.69 7.92 -8.05
CA GLU A 180 10.85 8.44 -8.75
C GLU A 180 11.12 7.73 -10.07
N GLY A 181 11.66 8.49 -11.03
CA GLY A 181 12.13 8.00 -12.32
C GLY A 181 13.62 8.34 -12.54
N TRP A 182 14.33 7.43 -13.21
CA TRP A 182 15.71 7.70 -13.62
C TRP A 182 15.76 8.61 -14.84
N VAL A 183 16.35 9.78 -14.70
CA VAL A 183 16.54 10.75 -15.79
C VAL A 183 17.90 10.52 -16.42
N ARG A 184 17.94 9.84 -17.57
CA ARG A 184 19.20 9.47 -18.26
C ARG A 184 20.07 10.66 -18.62
N SER A 185 19.46 11.77 -19.08
CA SER A 185 20.19 13.01 -19.45
C SER A 185 20.88 13.67 -18.28
N GLU A 186 20.44 13.39 -17.04
CA GLU A 186 20.98 14.01 -15.83
C GLU A 186 21.77 13.02 -14.96
N GLY A 187 21.71 11.72 -15.28
CA GLY A 187 22.36 10.67 -14.51
C GLY A 187 21.88 10.58 -13.06
N ARG A 188 20.61 10.92 -12.80
CA ARG A 188 20.03 10.91 -11.44
C ARG A 188 18.57 10.52 -11.39
N TRP A 189 18.13 10.11 -10.20
CA TRP A 189 16.73 9.92 -9.88
C TRP A 189 16.05 11.28 -9.66
N ARG A 190 14.82 11.39 -10.14
CA ARG A 190 13.93 12.53 -9.87
C ARG A 190 12.58 12.04 -9.40
N LYS A 191 12.03 12.76 -8.43
CA LYS A 191 10.63 12.57 -8.01
C LYS A 191 9.71 12.89 -9.19
N THR A 192 8.83 11.94 -9.52
CA THR A 192 7.83 12.02 -10.62
C THR A 192 6.41 12.06 -10.09
N ASP A 193 6.20 11.52 -8.89
CA ASP A 193 4.89 11.43 -8.24
C ASP A 193 4.98 11.85 -6.77
N ASP A 194 3.94 12.51 -6.28
CA ASP A 194 3.81 12.86 -4.87
C ASP A 194 3.37 11.65 -4.06
N ARG A 195 4.35 10.78 -3.78
CA ARG A 195 4.23 9.56 -3.00
C ARG A 195 5.44 9.46 -2.09
N ASP A 196 5.22 9.39 -0.79
CA ASP A 196 6.31 9.27 0.18
C ASP A 196 6.34 7.89 0.83
N TYR A 197 5.17 7.27 1.01
CA TYR A 197 5.04 5.91 1.54
C TYR A 197 4.12 5.07 0.68
N SER A 198 4.56 3.87 0.36
CA SER A 198 3.81 2.83 -0.37
C SER A 198 3.20 1.85 0.62
N LEU A 199 1.98 1.44 0.33
CA LEU A 199 1.21 0.45 1.07
C LEU A 199 0.75 -0.64 0.12
N LEU A 200 1.03 -1.91 0.46
CA LEU A 200 0.51 -3.10 -0.18
C LEU A 200 -0.22 -3.95 0.85
N LEU A 201 -1.47 -4.31 0.59
CA LEU A 201 -2.27 -5.15 1.46
C LEU A 201 -2.76 -6.36 0.65
N TYR A 202 -2.21 -7.53 0.95
CA TYR A 202 -2.46 -8.76 0.21
C TYR A 202 -3.73 -9.44 0.70
N ILE A 203 -4.57 -9.87 -0.24
CA ILE A 203 -5.90 -10.38 0.05
C ILE A 203 -5.94 -11.90 0.05
N ASN A 204 -5.06 -12.54 -0.71
CA ASN A 204 -5.01 -13.99 -0.81
C ASN A 204 -3.58 -14.48 -1.02
N ASP A 205 -3.37 -15.78 -0.88
CA ASP A 205 -2.09 -16.48 -1.05
C ASP A 205 -2.24 -17.84 -1.75
N ASP A 206 -3.44 -18.14 -2.28
CA ASP A 206 -3.75 -19.36 -3.02
C ASP A 206 -3.31 -19.26 -4.50
N TYR A 207 -2.03 -18.94 -4.70
CA TYR A 207 -1.35 -18.84 -6.00
C TYR A 207 0.11 -19.28 -5.88
N GLU A 208 0.75 -19.54 -7.01
CA GLU A 208 2.17 -19.85 -7.09
C GLU A 208 2.97 -18.72 -7.75
N GLY A 209 4.23 -18.54 -7.32
CA GLY A 209 5.08 -17.43 -7.74
C GLY A 209 4.67 -16.11 -7.10
N GLY A 210 4.86 -15.00 -7.81
CA GLY A 210 4.33 -13.68 -7.45
C GLY A 210 4.93 -13.06 -6.19
N SER A 211 6.17 -13.36 -5.83
CA SER A 211 6.85 -12.73 -4.69
C SER A 211 6.99 -11.21 -4.90
N LEU A 212 7.00 -10.47 -3.82
CA LEU A 212 7.44 -9.07 -3.79
C LEU A 212 8.97 -9.06 -3.62
N TYR A 213 9.69 -8.59 -4.63
CA TYR A 213 11.14 -8.59 -4.64
C TYR A 213 11.71 -7.18 -4.55
N PHE A 214 12.62 -6.96 -3.62
CA PHE A 214 13.38 -5.73 -3.43
C PHE A 214 14.84 -5.94 -3.90
N PRO A 215 15.18 -5.60 -5.15
CA PRO A 215 16.50 -5.92 -5.72
C PRO A 215 17.67 -5.24 -5.00
N ASN A 216 17.48 -4.02 -4.46
CA ASN A 216 18.54 -3.32 -3.75
C ASN A 216 18.97 -4.00 -2.44
N PHE A 217 18.12 -4.86 -1.90
CA PHE A 217 18.35 -5.59 -0.65
C PHE A 217 18.47 -7.10 -0.86
N ASP A 218 18.20 -7.58 -2.09
CA ASP A 218 18.08 -9.01 -2.43
C ASP A 218 17.08 -9.76 -1.52
N ILE A 219 15.95 -9.11 -1.22
CA ILE A 219 14.90 -9.67 -0.37
C ILE A 219 13.67 -10.02 -1.20
N ARG A 220 13.16 -11.23 -1.01
CA ARG A 220 11.88 -11.70 -1.53
C ARG A 220 10.92 -11.96 -0.39
N ILE A 221 9.77 -11.32 -0.45
CA ILE A 221 8.65 -11.58 0.44
C ILE A 221 7.64 -12.43 -0.34
N LYS A 222 7.32 -13.61 0.18
CA LYS A 222 6.15 -14.37 -0.30
C LYS A 222 4.93 -13.86 0.45
N PRO A 223 4.00 -13.14 -0.22
CA PRO A 223 2.87 -12.59 0.49
C PRO A 223 1.91 -13.68 0.99
N THR A 224 1.35 -13.46 2.17
CA THR A 224 0.27 -14.27 2.74
C THR A 224 -1.02 -13.47 2.80
N ALA A 225 -2.16 -14.16 2.89
CA ALA A 225 -3.46 -13.51 3.02
C ALA A 225 -3.50 -12.62 4.28
N GLY A 226 -3.87 -11.35 4.11
CA GLY A 226 -3.91 -10.37 5.20
C GLY A 226 -2.59 -9.67 5.51
N MET A 227 -1.51 -9.98 4.80
CA MET A 227 -0.21 -9.32 4.99
C MET A 227 -0.26 -7.86 4.52
N LEU A 228 0.22 -6.97 5.38
CA LEU A 228 0.51 -5.56 5.07
C LEU A 228 2.02 -5.39 4.87
N VAL A 229 2.41 -4.79 3.76
CA VAL A 229 3.78 -4.35 3.50
C VAL A 229 3.76 -2.85 3.23
N ALA A 230 4.65 -2.08 3.90
CA ALA A 230 4.81 -0.66 3.66
C ALA A 230 6.27 -0.24 3.70
N PHE A 231 6.62 0.73 2.84
CA PHE A 231 7.99 1.19 2.66
C PHE A 231 8.01 2.62 2.05
N PRO A 232 9.15 3.33 2.12
CA PRO A 232 9.34 4.59 1.40
C PRO A 232 9.22 4.37 -0.11
N SER A 233 8.57 5.30 -0.80
CA SER A 233 8.24 5.16 -2.23
C SER A 233 9.41 5.48 -3.18
N ASP A 234 10.59 5.85 -2.65
CA ASP A 234 11.76 6.29 -3.42
C ASP A 234 12.58 5.11 -4.03
N HIS A 235 13.58 5.45 -4.84
CA HIS A 235 14.41 4.48 -5.57
C HIS A 235 15.22 3.51 -4.69
N ARG A 236 15.44 3.83 -3.41
CA ARG A 236 16.12 2.93 -2.47
C ARG A 236 15.28 1.66 -2.25
N TYR A 237 13.96 1.80 -2.33
CA TYR A 237 12.98 0.73 -2.19
C TYR A 237 12.38 0.31 -3.54
N MET A 238 13.23 0.30 -4.59
CA MET A 238 12.83 -0.34 -5.84
C MET A 238 12.30 -1.73 -5.55
N HIS A 239 11.17 -2.07 -6.14
CA HIS A 239 10.52 -3.35 -5.94
C HIS A 239 9.88 -3.87 -7.22
N ALA A 240 9.71 -5.18 -7.28
CA ALA A 240 9.06 -5.88 -8.38
C ALA A 240 7.99 -6.82 -7.84
N ALA A 241 6.89 -6.93 -8.57
CA ALA A 241 5.99 -8.06 -8.44
C ALA A 241 6.47 -9.15 -9.41
N GLU A 242 7.09 -10.21 -8.88
CA GLU A 242 7.58 -11.32 -9.71
C GLU A 242 6.42 -12.03 -10.40
N PRO A 243 6.65 -12.71 -11.54
CA PRO A 243 5.57 -13.35 -12.29
C PRO A 243 4.80 -14.38 -11.47
N LEU A 244 3.46 -14.35 -11.58
CA LEU A 244 2.64 -15.46 -11.13
C LEU A 244 2.84 -16.67 -12.05
N ILE A 245 2.97 -17.85 -11.45
CA ILE A 245 3.04 -19.13 -12.18
C ILE A 245 1.62 -19.65 -12.40
N SER A 246 0.82 -19.68 -11.35
CA SER A 246 -0.57 -20.16 -11.39
C SER A 246 -1.45 -19.43 -10.35
N GLY A 247 -2.75 -19.51 -10.53
CA GLY A 247 -3.74 -18.87 -9.65
C GLY A 247 -3.97 -17.39 -9.97
N GLU A 248 -4.61 -16.69 -9.05
CA GLU A 248 -4.89 -15.26 -9.12
C GLU A 248 -4.48 -14.58 -7.81
N ARG A 249 -3.79 -13.43 -7.90
CA ARG A 249 -3.41 -12.62 -6.74
C ARG A 249 -4.18 -11.31 -6.74
N PHE A 250 -4.81 -11.00 -5.61
CA PHE A 250 -5.40 -9.70 -5.33
C PHE A 250 -4.57 -8.94 -4.30
N VAL A 251 -4.22 -7.70 -4.61
CA VAL A 251 -3.50 -6.80 -3.71
C VAL A 251 -4.09 -5.41 -3.79
N ILE A 252 -4.29 -4.78 -2.63
CA ILE A 252 -4.68 -3.39 -2.52
C ILE A 252 -3.40 -2.57 -2.41
N VAL A 253 -3.27 -1.52 -3.24
CA VAL A 253 -2.15 -0.58 -3.20
C VAL A 253 -2.66 0.83 -2.98
N SER A 254 -1.90 1.61 -2.22
CA SER A 254 -2.14 3.03 -1.99
C SER A 254 -0.83 3.72 -1.64
N TRP A 255 -0.78 5.03 -1.85
CA TRP A 255 0.40 5.85 -1.56
C TRP A 255 0.01 7.04 -0.72
N ALA A 256 0.84 7.41 0.25
CA ALA A 256 0.61 8.56 1.11
C ALA A 256 1.69 9.61 0.93
N CYS A 257 1.30 10.88 1.18
CA CYS A 257 2.18 12.03 1.18
C CYS A 257 2.45 12.49 2.62
N ASP A 258 3.70 12.80 2.92
CA ASP A 258 4.11 13.42 4.19
C ASP A 258 4.06 14.96 4.06
N LYS A 259 3.53 15.64 5.07
CA LYS A 259 3.46 17.11 5.13
C LYS A 259 4.83 17.78 5.08
N ARG A 260 5.88 17.08 5.49
CA ARG A 260 7.26 17.56 5.54
C ARG A 260 7.98 17.48 4.18
N THR A 261 7.44 16.69 3.25
CA THR A 261 8.01 16.52 1.91
C THR A 261 7.44 17.56 0.96
N PRO A 262 8.29 18.33 0.25
CA PRO A 262 7.83 19.27 -0.76
C PRO A 262 7.01 18.57 -1.84
N ALA A 263 5.84 19.13 -2.17
CA ALA A 263 5.02 18.65 -3.26
C ALA A 263 5.61 19.05 -4.61
N LEU A 264 5.52 18.17 -5.61
CA LEU A 264 5.94 18.47 -7.00
C LEU A 264 5.02 19.50 -7.67
N ARG A 265 3.75 19.48 -7.30
CA ARG A 265 2.72 20.38 -7.84
C ARG A 265 1.90 20.89 -6.67
N GLU A 266 1.33 22.11 -6.82
CA GLU A 266 0.29 22.50 -5.88
C GLU A 266 -0.72 21.36 -5.82
N ARG A 267 -0.90 20.79 -4.61
CA ARG A 267 -1.78 19.65 -4.37
C ARG A 267 -3.20 20.07 -4.71
N GLY A 268 -3.50 20.06 -5.99
CA GLY A 268 -4.86 20.31 -6.47
C GLY A 268 -5.79 19.28 -5.87
N ARG A 269 -7.03 19.69 -5.55
CA ARG A 269 -8.11 18.92 -4.88
C ARG A 269 -8.47 17.57 -5.52
N LYS A 270 -7.71 17.09 -6.52
CA LYS A 270 -7.94 15.81 -7.23
C LYS A 270 -7.29 14.61 -6.56
N THR A 271 -6.33 14.78 -5.66
CA THR A 271 -5.86 13.69 -4.82
C THR A 271 -6.94 13.48 -3.77
N LEU A 272 -7.47 12.28 -3.68
CA LEU A 272 -8.55 12.01 -2.75
C LEU A 272 -8.00 12.14 -1.35
N VAL A 273 -8.27 13.28 -0.75
CA VAL A 273 -8.11 13.49 0.68
C VAL A 273 -9.25 12.75 1.33
N ILE A 274 -8.99 11.68 2.03
CA ILE A 274 -9.99 11.01 2.86
C ILE A 274 -10.04 11.69 4.22
#